data_740c6dbf67a049f7495b0fb619d49428
#
_entry.id   740c6dbf67a049f7495b0fb619d49428
#
_cell.length_a   1.000
_cell.length_b   1.000
_cell.length_c   1.000
_cell.angle_alpha   90.00
_cell.angle_beta   90.00
_cell.angle_gamma   90.00
#
_symmetry.space_group_name_H-M   'P 1'
#
loop_
_entity.id
_entity.type
_entity.pdbx_description
1 polymer ?
#
loop_
_entity_poly.entity_id
_entity_poly.type
_entity_poly.pdbx_seq_one_letter_code
_entity_poly.pdbx_strand_id
1 'polypeptide(L)'
;MKQQVIDFLKKYNMYYGQVDLQHWTDEFVRQMKAGNDGKPESLMMIPTYVYTDGEVNRNEPVIVMDAGGTNFRTAVVDFDSAGKPVIGSFSKRPMPGTQGALTAEQFFDTLAEAIEPFDRISNKVGFCFSFPTEITPDGDGKILCFAKGVDIRGAEGRLLGEGINEALVKRGCSKKKFVILNDTVAAMLGAIAENPDGNFDSYIGFILGTGTNTCYIERCGNIRHAVVNSRSLMAINMESGCFNAFPRGAIDDEFDATTNNPDDHLFEKMVSGAYMAKLLRLTLV
;
A
#
# COMPACT_ATOMS: atom_id res chain seq x y z
N MET A 1 -0.66 -10.19 35.51
CA MET A 1 -1.64 -11.05 34.78
C MET A 1 -1.93 -12.26 35.65
N LYS A 2 -3.19 -12.74 35.75
CA LYS A 2 -3.51 -13.94 36.54
C LYS A 2 -2.87 -15.18 35.90
N GLN A 3 -2.35 -16.12 36.72
CA GLN A 3 -1.65 -17.31 36.22
C GLN A 3 -2.49 -18.11 35.20
N GLN A 4 -3.77 -18.26 35.47
CA GLN A 4 -4.71 -18.93 34.57
C GLN A 4 -4.77 -18.34 33.17
N VAL A 5 -4.66 -16.99 33.03
CA VAL A 5 -4.63 -16.33 31.72
C VAL A 5 -3.30 -16.62 31.02
N ILE A 6 -2.19 -16.61 31.75
CA ILE A 6 -0.88 -16.97 31.17
C ILE A 6 -0.89 -18.41 30.67
N ASP A 7 -1.42 -19.34 31.45
CA ASP A 7 -1.49 -20.76 31.09
C ASP A 7 -2.38 -20.99 29.86
N PHE A 8 -3.51 -20.26 29.78
CA PHE A 8 -4.38 -20.27 28.62
C PHE A 8 -3.63 -19.75 27.37
N LEU A 9 -3.02 -18.58 27.46
CA LEU A 9 -2.28 -17.99 26.34
C LEU A 9 -1.13 -18.89 25.87
N LYS A 10 -0.44 -19.56 26.83
CA LYS A 10 0.61 -20.54 26.49
C LYS A 10 0.06 -21.77 25.79
N LYS A 11 -1.08 -22.28 26.25
CA LYS A 11 -1.74 -23.44 25.67
C LYS A 11 -2.11 -23.22 24.21
N TYR A 12 -2.56 -22.01 23.87
CA TYR A 12 -3.00 -21.65 22.52
C TYR A 12 -1.95 -20.89 21.70
N ASN A 13 -0.69 -20.92 22.14
CA ASN A 13 0.44 -20.27 21.47
C ASN A 13 0.28 -18.73 21.27
N MET A 14 -0.43 -18.09 22.19
CA MET A 14 -0.72 -16.64 22.15
C MET A 14 0.11 -15.85 23.16
N TYR A 15 0.99 -16.51 23.93
CA TYR A 15 1.78 -15.86 24.97
C TYR A 15 3.06 -15.27 24.39
N TYR A 16 3.18 -13.94 24.39
CA TYR A 16 4.32 -13.21 23.85
C TYR A 16 5.68 -13.66 24.38
N GLY A 17 5.77 -14.12 25.63
CA GLY A 17 7.01 -14.61 26.25
C GLY A 17 7.52 -15.95 25.71
N GLN A 18 6.78 -16.61 24.80
CA GLN A 18 7.21 -17.81 24.08
C GLN A 18 7.76 -17.48 22.68
N VAL A 19 7.65 -16.21 22.25
CA VAL A 19 8.11 -15.78 20.93
C VAL A 19 9.61 -15.58 20.97
N ASP A 20 10.34 -16.38 20.20
CA ASP A 20 11.75 -16.13 19.90
C ASP A 20 11.85 -15.06 18.83
N LEU A 21 11.91 -13.80 19.29
CA LEU A 21 11.91 -12.64 18.40
C LEU A 21 13.09 -12.65 17.43
N GLN A 22 14.28 -13.11 17.88
CA GLN A 22 15.44 -13.16 17.01
C GLN A 22 15.25 -14.16 15.87
N HIS A 23 14.79 -15.37 16.19
CA HIS A 23 14.50 -16.40 15.18
C HIS A 23 13.52 -15.91 14.12
N TRP A 24 12.41 -15.30 14.52
CA TRP A 24 11.40 -14.82 13.57
C TRP A 24 11.84 -13.58 12.80
N THR A 25 12.69 -12.75 13.37
CA THR A 25 13.34 -11.64 12.65
C THR A 25 14.29 -12.19 11.58
N ASP A 26 15.08 -13.18 11.90
CA ASP A 26 16.01 -13.80 10.96
C ASP A 26 15.27 -14.48 9.81
N GLU A 27 14.16 -15.17 10.11
CA GLU A 27 13.31 -15.79 9.09
C GLU A 27 12.61 -14.75 8.20
N PHE A 28 12.11 -13.65 8.78
CA PHE A 28 11.54 -12.55 8.02
C PHE A 28 12.56 -11.96 7.05
N VAL A 29 13.77 -11.65 7.53
CA VAL A 29 14.87 -11.12 6.69
C VAL A 29 15.31 -12.14 5.64
N ARG A 30 15.29 -13.43 5.96
CA ARG A 30 15.57 -14.50 4.99
C ARG A 30 14.57 -14.47 3.83
N GLN A 31 13.26 -14.36 4.13
CA GLN A 31 12.21 -14.27 3.12
C GLN A 31 12.32 -12.98 2.30
N MET A 32 12.64 -11.84 2.92
CA MET A 32 12.89 -10.59 2.19
C MET A 32 13.99 -10.78 1.13
N LYS A 33 15.14 -11.37 1.51
CA LYS A 33 16.25 -11.62 0.59
C LYS A 33 15.84 -12.59 -0.53
N ALA A 34 15.15 -13.67 -0.19
CA ALA A 34 14.70 -14.66 -1.15
C ALA A 34 13.67 -14.06 -2.14
N GLY A 35 12.75 -13.24 -1.66
CA GLY A 35 11.78 -12.53 -2.51
C GLY A 35 12.47 -11.54 -3.46
N ASN A 36 13.46 -10.77 -2.98
CA ASN A 36 14.27 -9.90 -3.85
C ASN A 36 15.07 -10.68 -4.91
N ASP A 37 15.46 -11.94 -4.62
CA ASP A 37 16.04 -12.85 -5.59
C ASP A 37 15.03 -13.45 -6.58
N GLY A 38 13.74 -13.17 -6.43
CA GLY A 38 12.66 -13.70 -7.27
C GLY A 38 12.24 -15.13 -6.91
N LYS A 39 12.57 -15.60 -5.70
CA LYS A 39 12.13 -16.90 -5.20
C LYS A 39 10.72 -16.76 -4.61
N PRO A 40 9.86 -17.78 -4.78
CA PRO A 40 8.52 -17.76 -4.20
C PRO A 40 8.60 -17.83 -2.67
N GLU A 41 8.16 -16.80 -2.01
CA GLU A 41 8.06 -16.68 -0.55
C GLU A 41 6.72 -16.03 -0.17
N SER A 42 6.38 -16.01 1.11
CA SER A 42 5.16 -15.34 1.57
C SER A 42 5.27 -13.82 1.50
N LEU A 43 6.45 -13.26 1.71
CA LEU A 43 6.72 -11.84 1.47
C LEU A 43 6.87 -11.61 -0.05
N MET A 44 5.94 -10.85 -0.62
CA MET A 44 5.87 -10.67 -2.08
C MET A 44 6.99 -9.81 -2.64
N MET A 45 7.54 -8.89 -1.83
CA MET A 45 8.68 -8.03 -2.18
C MET A 45 8.49 -7.30 -3.52
N ILE A 46 7.36 -6.60 -3.66
CA ILE A 46 6.91 -6.00 -4.91
C ILE A 46 7.72 -4.74 -5.23
N PRO A 47 8.44 -4.67 -6.36
CA PRO A 47 9.08 -3.45 -6.83
C PRO A 47 8.03 -2.39 -7.16
N THR A 48 8.21 -1.18 -6.63
CA THR A 48 7.24 -0.10 -6.84
C THR A 48 7.63 0.86 -7.96
N TYR A 49 8.86 0.75 -8.48
CA TYR A 49 9.47 1.68 -9.43
C TYR A 49 9.50 3.13 -8.93
N VAL A 50 9.33 3.33 -7.63
CA VAL A 50 9.50 4.61 -6.95
C VAL A 50 10.93 4.70 -6.44
N TYR A 51 11.74 5.48 -7.14
CA TYR A 51 13.14 5.71 -6.80
C TYR A 51 13.23 6.83 -5.76
N THR A 52 14.03 6.60 -4.71
CA THR A 52 14.11 7.49 -3.54
C THR A 52 15.44 8.25 -3.45
N ASP A 53 16.36 8.02 -4.38
CA ASP A 53 17.67 8.66 -4.48
C ASP A 53 17.72 9.83 -5.48
N GLY A 54 16.56 10.22 -6.01
CA GLY A 54 16.44 11.39 -6.88
C GLY A 54 16.23 12.68 -6.10
N GLU A 55 16.62 13.81 -6.71
CA GLU A 55 16.27 15.12 -6.17
C GLU A 55 14.75 15.36 -6.28
N VAL A 56 14.14 15.73 -5.15
CA VAL A 56 12.74 16.16 -5.16
C VAL A 56 12.64 17.53 -5.79
N ASN A 57 11.96 17.63 -6.93
CA ASN A 57 11.68 18.92 -7.55
C ASN A 57 10.59 19.64 -6.75
N ARG A 58 11.02 20.53 -5.86
CA ARG A 58 10.15 21.28 -4.94
C ARG A 58 9.64 22.60 -5.56
N ASN A 59 9.97 22.88 -6.81
CA ASN A 59 9.54 24.11 -7.50
C ASN A 59 8.27 23.88 -8.34
N GLU A 60 7.73 22.69 -8.33
CA GLU A 60 6.54 22.33 -9.11
C GLU A 60 5.49 21.67 -8.21
N PRO A 61 4.24 22.16 -8.22
CA PRO A 61 3.15 21.51 -7.50
C PRO A 61 2.86 20.12 -8.08
N VAL A 62 2.33 19.24 -7.24
CA VAL A 62 1.92 17.89 -7.61
C VAL A 62 0.45 17.69 -7.24
N ILE A 63 -0.33 17.16 -8.18
CA ILE A 63 -1.69 16.69 -7.87
C ILE A 63 -1.54 15.36 -7.12
N VAL A 64 -2.25 15.24 -6.01
CA VAL A 64 -2.29 13.98 -5.24
C VAL A 64 -3.71 13.44 -5.20
N MET A 65 -3.83 12.14 -5.33
CA MET A 65 -5.08 11.39 -5.24
C MET A 65 -4.89 10.26 -4.22
N ASP A 66 -5.94 9.99 -3.44
CA ASP A 66 -5.99 8.87 -2.50
C ASP A 66 -7.33 8.16 -2.61
N ALA A 67 -7.32 6.93 -3.08
CA ALA A 67 -8.49 6.07 -3.24
C ALA A 67 -8.41 4.89 -2.27
N GLY A 68 -9.05 5.06 -1.13
CA GLY A 68 -9.24 3.98 -0.15
C GLY A 68 -10.59 3.28 -0.32
N GLY A 69 -10.89 2.32 0.54
CA GLY A 69 -12.15 1.55 0.46
C GLY A 69 -13.43 2.37 0.69
N THR A 70 -13.36 3.52 1.36
CA THR A 70 -14.54 4.32 1.73
C THR A 70 -14.48 5.73 1.15
N ASN A 71 -13.31 6.32 1.09
CA ASN A 71 -13.12 7.72 0.72
C ASN A 71 -12.19 7.84 -0.47
N PHE A 72 -12.49 8.81 -1.31
CA PHE A 72 -11.62 9.31 -2.36
C PHE A 72 -11.25 10.76 -2.05
N ARG A 73 -9.96 11.08 -2.10
CA ARG A 73 -9.43 12.40 -1.78
C ARG A 73 -8.58 12.90 -2.92
N THR A 74 -8.61 14.22 -3.15
CA THR A 74 -7.70 14.91 -4.06
C THR A 74 -7.17 16.16 -3.39
N ALA A 75 -5.93 16.52 -3.70
CA ALA A 75 -5.34 17.79 -3.28
C ALA A 75 -4.26 18.22 -4.27
N VAL A 76 -3.80 19.45 -4.12
CA VAL A 76 -2.55 19.92 -4.72
C VAL A 76 -1.54 20.06 -3.59
N VAL A 77 -0.36 19.47 -3.75
CA VAL A 77 0.76 19.64 -2.83
C VAL A 77 1.78 20.54 -3.47
N ASP A 78 2.13 21.59 -2.77
CA ASP A 78 3.23 22.51 -3.08
C ASP A 78 4.29 22.41 -1.97
N PHE A 79 5.41 23.09 -2.12
CA PHE A 79 6.46 23.09 -1.11
C PHE A 79 6.78 24.53 -0.69
N ASP A 80 6.92 24.73 0.62
CA ASP A 80 7.32 26.02 1.17
C ASP A 80 8.83 26.32 0.95
N SER A 81 9.28 27.47 1.39
CA SER A 81 10.69 27.89 1.26
C SER A 81 11.67 27.00 2.05
N ALA A 82 11.18 26.24 3.05
CA ALA A 82 11.94 25.23 3.78
C ALA A 82 11.88 23.85 3.12
N GLY A 83 11.17 23.72 1.98
CA GLY A 83 10.99 22.47 1.27
C GLY A 83 9.99 21.50 1.92
N LYS A 84 9.15 21.99 2.84
CA LYS A 84 8.09 21.17 3.45
C LYS A 84 6.84 21.18 2.61
N PRO A 85 6.10 20.04 2.53
CA PRO A 85 4.87 19.95 1.77
C PRO A 85 3.77 20.83 2.38
N VAL A 86 3.09 21.57 1.51
CA VAL A 86 1.92 22.40 1.84
C VAL A 86 0.73 21.88 1.05
N ILE A 87 -0.30 21.44 1.77
CA ILE A 87 -1.51 20.88 1.16
C ILE A 87 -2.49 22.00 0.86
N GLY A 88 -2.84 22.15 -0.42
CA GLY A 88 -3.87 23.06 -0.91
C GLY A 88 -4.98 22.35 -1.66
N SER A 89 -6.07 23.08 -1.92
CA SER A 89 -7.19 22.60 -2.76
C SER A 89 -7.71 21.21 -2.39
N PHE A 90 -7.78 20.90 -1.09
CA PHE A 90 -8.20 19.58 -0.59
C PHE A 90 -9.69 19.34 -0.85
N SER A 91 -10.00 18.16 -1.39
CA SER A 91 -11.37 17.64 -1.55
C SER A 91 -11.46 16.22 -1.01
N LYS A 92 -12.61 15.89 -0.44
CA LYS A 92 -12.93 14.52 0.04
C LYS A 92 -14.36 14.19 -0.39
N ARG A 93 -14.53 13.01 -1.00
CA ARG A 93 -15.82 12.47 -1.43
C ARG A 93 -15.88 10.95 -1.17
N PRO A 94 -17.06 10.32 -1.22
CA PRO A 94 -17.16 8.85 -1.18
C PRO A 94 -16.34 8.24 -2.30
N MET A 95 -15.76 7.05 -2.03
CA MET A 95 -15.06 6.29 -3.07
C MET A 95 -16.06 5.92 -4.19
N PRO A 96 -15.75 6.19 -5.47
CA PRO A 96 -16.57 5.76 -6.59
C PRO A 96 -16.83 4.24 -6.56
N GLY A 97 -18.07 3.84 -6.86
CA GLY A 97 -18.47 2.43 -6.81
C GLY A 97 -18.94 1.92 -5.43
N THR A 98 -18.91 2.75 -4.37
CA THR A 98 -19.46 2.39 -3.04
C THR A 98 -20.95 2.69 -2.89
N GLN A 99 -21.48 3.59 -3.71
CA GLN A 99 -22.89 3.99 -3.69
C GLN A 99 -23.71 3.39 -4.85
N GLY A 100 -23.15 2.46 -5.57
CA GLY A 100 -23.73 1.77 -6.72
C GLY A 100 -22.64 1.33 -7.68
N ALA A 101 -22.94 0.31 -8.50
CA ALA A 101 -22.01 -0.19 -9.50
C ALA A 101 -21.73 0.87 -10.57
N LEU A 102 -20.47 0.97 -10.99
CA LEU A 102 -20.03 1.83 -12.09
C LEU A 102 -19.42 0.97 -13.21
N THR A 103 -19.47 1.46 -14.44
CA THR A 103 -18.62 0.92 -15.51
C THR A 103 -17.19 1.49 -15.38
N ALA A 104 -16.23 0.86 -16.04
CA ALA A 104 -14.85 1.36 -16.11
C ALA A 104 -14.79 2.81 -16.61
N GLU A 105 -15.56 3.13 -17.66
CA GLU A 105 -15.62 4.47 -18.26
C GLU A 105 -16.14 5.50 -17.26
N GLN A 106 -17.22 5.18 -16.53
CA GLN A 106 -17.78 6.06 -15.48
C GLN A 106 -16.78 6.25 -14.34
N PHE A 107 -16.08 5.19 -13.95
CA PHE A 107 -15.05 5.26 -12.92
C PHE A 107 -13.91 6.20 -13.32
N PHE A 108 -13.31 5.98 -14.50
CA PHE A 108 -12.21 6.83 -14.99
C PHE A 108 -12.67 8.28 -15.21
N ASP A 109 -13.88 8.50 -15.72
CA ASP A 109 -14.43 9.85 -15.88
C ASP A 109 -14.61 10.56 -14.54
N THR A 110 -15.09 9.85 -13.50
CA THR A 110 -15.20 10.39 -12.14
C THR A 110 -13.84 10.78 -11.54
N LEU A 111 -12.80 9.98 -11.79
CA LEU A 111 -11.43 10.28 -11.35
C LEU A 111 -10.86 11.49 -12.12
N ALA A 112 -11.09 11.55 -13.43
CA ALA A 112 -10.67 12.67 -14.28
C ALA A 112 -11.35 13.97 -13.88
N GLU A 113 -12.68 13.96 -13.65
CA GLU A 113 -13.44 15.11 -13.16
C GLU A 113 -12.85 15.68 -11.86
N ALA A 114 -12.38 14.82 -10.97
CA ALA A 114 -11.84 15.24 -9.69
C ALA A 114 -10.53 16.04 -9.80
N ILE A 115 -9.76 15.84 -10.85
CA ILE A 115 -8.47 16.52 -11.10
C ILE A 115 -8.51 17.52 -12.26
N GLU A 116 -9.61 17.56 -13.02
CA GLU A 116 -9.83 18.55 -14.09
C GLU A 116 -9.60 20.02 -13.64
N PRO A 117 -10.04 20.46 -12.42
CA PRO A 117 -9.78 21.82 -11.96
C PRO A 117 -8.29 22.16 -11.83
N PHE A 118 -7.44 21.14 -11.74
CA PHE A 118 -5.99 21.29 -11.57
C PHE A 118 -5.21 21.11 -12.89
N ASP A 119 -5.90 21.04 -14.04
CA ASP A 119 -5.28 20.74 -15.33
C ASP A 119 -4.09 21.63 -15.66
N ARG A 120 -4.21 22.94 -15.36
CA ARG A 120 -3.16 23.94 -15.63
C ARG A 120 -2.16 24.11 -14.49
N ILE A 121 -2.38 23.45 -13.34
CA ILE A 121 -1.53 23.59 -12.16
C ILE A 121 -0.34 22.65 -12.25
N SER A 122 -0.59 21.38 -12.61
CA SER A 122 0.46 20.36 -12.73
C SER A 122 0.10 19.31 -13.78
N ASN A 123 1.16 18.75 -14.38
CA ASN A 123 1.04 17.56 -15.22
C ASN A 123 1.49 16.27 -14.49
N LYS A 124 1.83 16.36 -13.20
CA LYS A 124 2.29 15.26 -12.35
C LYS A 124 1.20 14.87 -11.35
N VAL A 125 0.92 13.58 -11.25
CA VAL A 125 -0.07 13.02 -10.33
C VAL A 125 0.55 11.88 -9.54
N GLY A 126 0.58 12.00 -8.21
CA GLY A 126 0.83 10.89 -7.31
C GLY A 126 -0.51 10.30 -6.87
N PHE A 127 -0.72 9.03 -7.12
CA PHE A 127 -2.00 8.40 -6.82
C PHE A 127 -1.83 7.20 -5.87
N CYS A 128 -2.20 7.39 -4.61
CA CYS A 128 -2.33 6.32 -3.63
C CYS A 128 -3.61 5.51 -3.93
N PHE A 129 -3.44 4.28 -4.41
CA PHE A 129 -4.53 3.41 -4.80
C PHE A 129 -4.48 2.12 -3.96
N SER A 130 -5.36 2.04 -2.95
CA SER A 130 -5.35 0.99 -1.93
C SER A 130 -6.13 -0.26 -2.34
N PHE A 131 -6.02 -0.66 -3.60
CA PHE A 131 -6.56 -1.90 -4.16
C PHE A 131 -5.45 -2.69 -4.84
N PRO A 132 -5.60 -4.02 -4.98
CA PRO A 132 -4.63 -4.87 -5.64
C PRO A 132 -4.29 -4.36 -7.05
N THR A 133 -3.02 -4.03 -7.26
CA THR A 133 -2.53 -3.38 -8.47
C THR A 133 -1.12 -3.85 -8.80
N GLU A 134 -0.88 -4.23 -10.04
CA GLU A 134 0.45 -4.53 -10.56
C GLU A 134 1.07 -3.23 -11.09
N ILE A 135 2.18 -2.79 -10.48
CA ILE A 135 2.86 -1.55 -10.89
C ILE A 135 3.75 -1.82 -12.09
N THR A 136 3.65 -0.98 -13.10
CA THR A 136 4.45 -1.05 -14.32
C THR A 136 5.76 -0.25 -14.19
N PRO A 137 6.81 -0.55 -14.97
CA PRO A 137 8.10 0.15 -14.89
C PRO A 137 8.04 1.66 -15.15
N ASP A 138 7.02 2.16 -15.82
CA ASP A 138 6.77 3.58 -16.06
C ASP A 138 5.95 4.27 -14.97
N GLY A 139 5.58 3.50 -13.92
CA GLY A 139 4.90 3.99 -12.72
C GLY A 139 3.37 3.97 -12.79
N ASP A 140 2.77 3.45 -13.88
CA ASP A 140 1.32 3.22 -13.93
C ASP A 140 0.94 1.95 -13.16
N GLY A 141 -0.34 1.69 -12.99
CA GLY A 141 -0.85 0.55 -12.25
C GLY A 141 -1.94 -0.19 -13.03
N LYS A 142 -1.73 -1.50 -13.22
CA LYS A 142 -2.74 -2.39 -13.79
C LYS A 142 -3.65 -2.89 -12.69
N ILE A 143 -4.93 -2.55 -12.77
CA ILE A 143 -5.94 -2.94 -11.80
C ILE A 143 -6.13 -4.46 -11.83
N LEU A 144 -5.94 -5.14 -10.69
CA LEU A 144 -6.15 -6.58 -10.59
C LEU A 144 -7.57 -6.92 -10.15
N CYS A 145 -8.07 -6.26 -9.11
CA CYS A 145 -9.45 -6.42 -8.64
C CYS A 145 -9.85 -5.25 -7.74
N PHE A 146 -11.14 -5.15 -7.48
CA PHE A 146 -11.68 -4.27 -6.44
C PHE A 146 -12.13 -5.09 -5.23
N ALA A 147 -12.05 -4.48 -4.07
CA ALA A 147 -12.43 -5.05 -2.78
C ALA A 147 -13.20 -4.00 -1.94
N LYS A 148 -13.47 -4.29 -0.69
CA LYS A 148 -14.01 -3.33 0.30
C LYS A 148 -15.38 -2.75 -0.10
N GLY A 149 -16.20 -3.53 -0.86
CA GLY A 149 -17.53 -3.10 -1.28
C GLY A 149 -17.57 -2.11 -2.45
N VAL A 150 -16.47 -1.93 -3.17
CA VAL A 150 -16.39 -1.15 -4.40
C VAL A 150 -16.74 -2.04 -5.59
N ASP A 151 -17.76 -1.65 -6.39
CA ASP A 151 -18.22 -2.38 -7.58
C ASP A 151 -17.93 -1.55 -8.85
N ILE A 152 -16.83 -1.91 -9.55
CA ILE A 152 -16.44 -1.29 -10.82
C ILE A 152 -16.32 -2.40 -11.88
N ARG A 153 -17.19 -2.37 -12.87
CA ARG A 153 -17.26 -3.41 -13.89
C ARG A 153 -16.41 -3.08 -15.10
N GLY A 154 -15.58 -4.05 -15.51
CA GLY A 154 -14.77 -3.95 -16.73
C GLY A 154 -13.50 -3.09 -16.57
N ALA A 155 -13.10 -2.73 -15.35
CA ALA A 155 -11.84 -2.01 -15.10
C ALA A 155 -10.65 -2.93 -14.81
N GLU A 156 -10.89 -4.20 -14.46
CA GLU A 156 -9.83 -5.18 -14.21
C GLU A 156 -9.00 -5.40 -15.48
N GLY A 157 -7.69 -5.45 -15.31
CA GLY A 157 -6.71 -5.57 -16.38
C GLY A 157 -6.38 -4.26 -17.10
N ARG A 158 -7.10 -3.15 -16.83
CA ARG A 158 -6.80 -1.83 -17.41
C ARG A 158 -5.73 -1.10 -16.60
N LEU A 159 -4.97 -0.23 -17.28
CA LEU A 159 -4.03 0.69 -16.65
C LEU A 159 -4.78 1.90 -16.08
N LEU A 160 -4.49 2.21 -14.82
CA LEU A 160 -5.19 3.23 -14.06
C LEU A 160 -4.91 4.64 -14.60
N GLY A 161 -3.63 5.00 -14.77
CA GLY A 161 -3.22 6.28 -15.29
C GLY A 161 -3.59 6.48 -16.76
N GLU A 162 -3.50 5.44 -17.58
CA GLU A 162 -3.94 5.49 -18.98
C GLU A 162 -5.45 5.73 -19.08
N GLY A 163 -6.26 4.99 -18.32
CA GLY A 163 -7.72 5.14 -18.32
C GLY A 163 -8.16 6.53 -17.86
N ILE A 164 -7.51 7.10 -16.84
CA ILE A 164 -7.78 8.48 -16.42
C ILE A 164 -7.34 9.48 -17.50
N ASN A 165 -6.22 9.26 -18.18
CA ASN A 165 -5.75 10.12 -19.27
C ASN A 165 -6.70 10.10 -20.47
N GLU A 166 -7.28 8.96 -20.83
CA GLU A 166 -8.31 8.87 -21.86
C GLU A 166 -9.53 9.72 -21.52
N ALA A 167 -9.97 9.69 -20.25
CA ALA A 167 -11.08 10.48 -19.76
C ALA A 167 -10.75 11.98 -19.73
N LEU A 168 -9.56 12.36 -19.27
CA LEU A 168 -9.08 13.77 -19.28
C LEU A 168 -9.07 14.36 -20.69
N VAL A 169 -8.55 13.62 -21.68
CA VAL A 169 -8.52 14.07 -23.08
C VAL A 169 -9.94 14.28 -23.63
N LYS A 170 -10.90 13.39 -23.31
CA LYS A 170 -12.32 13.58 -23.70
C LYS A 170 -12.94 14.83 -23.08
N ARG A 171 -12.46 15.25 -21.91
CA ARG A 171 -12.87 16.48 -21.21
C ARG A 171 -12.12 17.73 -21.70
N GLY A 172 -11.21 17.60 -22.67
CA GLY A 172 -10.39 18.69 -23.21
C GLY A 172 -9.20 19.07 -22.37
N CYS A 173 -8.81 18.22 -21.41
CA CYS A 173 -7.67 18.41 -20.53
C CYS A 173 -6.39 17.78 -21.11
N SER A 174 -5.25 18.20 -20.57
CA SER A 174 -3.94 17.66 -20.92
C SER A 174 -3.72 16.28 -20.26
N LYS A 175 -2.94 15.42 -20.92
CA LYS A 175 -2.47 14.17 -20.30
C LYS A 175 -1.57 14.48 -19.10
N LYS A 176 -1.64 13.63 -18.08
CA LYS A 176 -0.84 13.69 -16.86
C LYS A 176 0.13 12.52 -16.80
N LYS A 177 1.24 12.72 -16.10
CA LYS A 177 2.15 11.64 -15.71
C LYS A 177 1.72 11.11 -14.34
N PHE A 178 1.23 9.89 -14.32
CA PHE A 178 0.84 9.21 -13.08
C PHE A 178 2.00 8.43 -12.47
N VAL A 179 2.04 8.40 -11.14
CA VAL A 179 2.79 7.44 -10.34
C VAL A 179 1.81 6.82 -9.37
N ILE A 180 1.55 5.53 -9.54
CA ILE A 180 0.62 4.78 -8.70
C ILE A 180 1.37 4.19 -7.51
N LEU A 181 0.82 4.34 -6.31
CA LEU A 181 1.45 4.00 -5.05
C LEU A 181 0.51 3.13 -4.20
N ASN A 182 1.08 2.17 -3.48
CA ASN A 182 0.42 1.57 -2.33
C ASN A 182 0.40 2.57 -1.15
N ASP A 183 -0.57 2.46 -0.24
CA ASP A 183 -0.71 3.34 0.93
C ASP A 183 0.51 3.33 1.86
N THR A 184 1.15 2.18 2.03
CA THR A 184 2.37 2.03 2.82
C THR A 184 3.54 2.81 2.23
N VAL A 185 3.70 2.76 0.90
CA VAL A 185 4.71 3.52 0.17
C VAL A 185 4.42 5.02 0.22
N ALA A 186 3.15 5.41 0.06
CA ALA A 186 2.72 6.80 0.18
C ALA A 186 3.01 7.36 1.59
N ALA A 187 2.77 6.59 2.65
CA ALA A 187 3.10 6.97 4.02
C ALA A 187 4.61 7.17 4.24
N MET A 188 5.44 6.27 3.70
CA MET A 188 6.91 6.41 3.76
C MET A 188 7.40 7.66 3.03
N LEU A 189 6.89 7.93 1.82
CA LEU A 189 7.25 9.13 1.06
C LEU A 189 6.82 10.42 1.77
N GLY A 190 5.67 10.40 2.47
CA GLY A 190 5.23 11.50 3.33
C GLY A 190 6.22 11.78 4.44
N ALA A 191 6.73 10.75 5.12
CA ALA A 191 7.75 10.89 6.16
C ALA A 191 9.09 11.44 5.61
N ILE A 192 9.50 11.01 4.41
CA ILE A 192 10.68 11.55 3.73
C ILE A 192 10.49 13.03 3.39
N ALA A 193 9.33 13.41 2.89
CA ALA A 193 9.01 14.78 2.53
C ALA A 193 8.99 15.74 3.73
N GLU A 194 8.53 15.26 4.89
CA GLU A 194 8.53 16.03 6.15
C GLU A 194 9.94 16.21 6.78
N ASN A 195 10.91 15.40 6.35
CA ASN A 195 12.28 15.43 6.88
C ASN A 195 13.30 15.71 5.77
N PRO A 196 13.29 16.89 5.16
CA PRO A 196 14.12 17.22 4.00
C PRO A 196 15.62 17.22 4.31
N ASP A 197 16.01 17.39 5.57
CA ASP A 197 17.42 17.46 6.00
C ASP A 197 18.12 16.08 6.07
N GLY A 198 17.38 14.99 5.88
CA GLY A 198 17.94 13.64 5.71
C GLY A 198 18.70 13.12 6.96
N ASN A 199 18.20 13.39 8.17
CA ASN A 199 18.84 12.99 9.42
C ASN A 199 18.72 11.49 9.76
N PHE A 200 18.22 10.67 8.82
CA PHE A 200 18.01 9.23 8.99
C PHE A 200 18.74 8.44 7.91
N ASP A 201 19.32 7.30 8.28
CA ASP A 201 20.00 6.40 7.35
C ASP A 201 19.04 5.77 6.34
N SER A 202 17.79 5.52 6.73
CA SER A 202 16.75 4.96 5.89
C SER A 202 15.36 5.20 6.50
N TYR A 203 14.30 4.83 5.74
CA TYR A 203 12.92 4.94 6.14
C TYR A 203 12.20 3.61 5.95
N ILE A 204 11.27 3.32 6.85
CA ILE A 204 10.34 2.20 6.77
C ILE A 204 8.93 2.79 6.83
N GLY A 205 8.10 2.48 5.84
CA GLY A 205 6.66 2.71 5.91
C GLY A 205 5.98 1.52 6.57
N PHE A 206 5.12 1.77 7.56
CA PHE A 206 4.40 0.74 8.29
C PHE A 206 2.94 1.14 8.50
N ILE A 207 2.04 0.30 8.03
CA ILE A 207 0.61 0.43 8.26
C ILE A 207 0.18 -0.67 9.23
N LEU A 208 -0.47 -0.26 10.32
CA LEU A 208 -1.19 -1.14 11.24
C LEU A 208 -2.56 -0.51 11.51
N GLY A 209 -3.52 -0.88 10.70
CA GLY A 209 -4.87 -0.35 10.71
C GLY A 209 -5.89 -1.45 10.51
N THR A 210 -6.79 -1.30 9.57
CA THR A 210 -7.72 -2.35 9.11
C THR A 210 -6.94 -3.59 8.64
N GLY A 211 -5.88 -3.39 7.86
CA GLY A 211 -4.88 -4.37 7.47
C GLY A 211 -3.50 -4.02 8.06
N THR A 212 -2.48 -4.79 7.69
CA THR A 212 -1.08 -4.49 8.00
C THR A 212 -0.20 -4.69 6.78
N ASN A 213 0.70 -3.74 6.56
CA ASN A 213 1.69 -3.82 5.50
C ASN A 213 2.94 -3.01 5.87
N THR A 214 4.06 -3.32 5.22
CA THR A 214 5.34 -2.66 5.42
C THR A 214 6.02 -2.41 4.07
N CYS A 215 6.69 -1.28 3.94
CA CYS A 215 7.62 -1.03 2.85
C CYS A 215 8.95 -0.51 3.39
N TYR A 216 10.00 -0.64 2.61
CA TYR A 216 11.34 -0.14 2.95
C TYR A 216 12.08 0.29 1.68
N ILE A 217 13.23 0.94 1.86
CA ILE A 217 14.10 1.35 0.76
C ILE A 217 15.17 0.28 0.54
N GLU A 218 15.23 -0.27 -0.67
CA GLU A 218 16.20 -1.27 -1.10
C GLU A 218 17.15 -0.72 -2.17
N ARG A 219 18.37 -1.24 -2.18
CA ARG A 219 19.30 -1.04 -3.31
C ARG A 219 18.83 -1.86 -4.51
N CYS A 220 18.59 -1.22 -5.64
CA CYS A 220 18.11 -1.89 -6.85
C CYS A 220 19.03 -3.03 -7.32
N GLY A 221 20.32 -2.97 -7.02
CA GLY A 221 21.26 -4.05 -7.29
C GLY A 221 20.96 -5.38 -6.56
N ASN A 222 20.14 -5.34 -5.50
CA ASN A 222 19.70 -6.51 -4.76
C ASN A 222 18.38 -7.10 -5.30
N ILE A 223 17.69 -6.40 -6.21
CA ILE A 223 16.42 -6.81 -6.79
C ILE A 223 16.71 -7.54 -8.10
N ARG A 224 16.40 -8.84 -8.16
CA ARG A 224 16.80 -9.69 -9.30
C ARG A 224 15.62 -10.09 -10.18
N HIS A 225 14.40 -9.89 -9.72
CA HIS A 225 13.17 -10.28 -10.45
C HIS A 225 12.51 -9.12 -11.23
N ALA A 226 13.14 -7.94 -11.25
CA ALA A 226 12.66 -6.79 -12.00
C ALA A 226 13.79 -6.11 -12.77
N VAL A 227 13.44 -5.47 -13.89
CA VAL A 227 14.40 -4.66 -14.67
C VAL A 227 14.45 -3.26 -14.08
N VAL A 228 15.51 -2.99 -13.31
CA VAL A 228 15.69 -1.74 -12.57
C VAL A 228 17.09 -1.17 -12.76
N ASN A 229 17.27 0.14 -12.49
CA ASN A 229 18.60 0.73 -12.47
C ASN A 229 19.37 0.28 -11.22
N SER A 230 20.33 -0.62 -11.39
CA SER A 230 21.06 -1.25 -10.28
C SER A 230 21.82 -0.30 -9.35
N ARG A 231 22.01 0.96 -9.74
CA ARG A 231 22.71 1.98 -8.92
C ARG A 231 21.77 2.79 -8.04
N SER A 232 20.46 2.69 -8.28
CA SER A 232 19.45 3.48 -7.58
C SER A 232 18.94 2.80 -6.32
N LEU A 233 18.21 3.56 -5.52
CA LEU A 233 17.42 3.10 -4.38
C LEU A 233 15.95 3.12 -4.75
N MET A 234 15.20 2.08 -4.35
CA MET A 234 13.77 1.95 -4.67
C MET A 234 12.97 1.56 -3.43
N ALA A 235 11.76 2.07 -3.33
CA ALA A 235 10.79 1.57 -2.37
C ALA A 235 10.33 0.15 -2.77
N ILE A 236 10.31 -0.77 -1.81
CA ILE A 236 9.77 -2.13 -1.98
C ILE A 236 8.54 -2.27 -1.10
N ASN A 237 7.42 -2.62 -1.72
CA ASN A 237 6.21 -3.00 -1.00
C ASN A 237 6.31 -4.49 -0.64
N MET A 238 6.43 -4.79 0.66
CA MET A 238 6.72 -6.16 1.11
C MET A 238 5.52 -7.08 1.13
N GLU A 239 4.30 -6.53 1.27
CA GLU A 239 3.08 -7.28 1.61
C GLU A 239 3.30 -8.13 2.87
N SER A 240 3.76 -7.46 3.94
CA SER A 240 4.16 -8.13 5.19
C SER A 240 3.00 -8.81 5.92
N GLY A 241 1.76 -8.44 5.63
CA GLY A 241 0.57 -9.15 6.10
C GLY A 241 0.49 -10.61 5.65
N CYS A 242 1.16 -10.94 4.52
CA CYS A 242 1.23 -12.29 3.98
C CYS A 242 2.26 -13.19 4.67
N PHE A 243 3.12 -12.67 5.57
CA PHE A 243 4.13 -13.46 6.27
C PHE A 243 3.50 -14.68 6.95
N ASN A 244 3.93 -15.89 6.56
CA ASN A 244 3.28 -17.14 6.95
C ASN A 244 4.11 -18.03 7.88
N ALA A 245 5.37 -17.70 8.14
CA ALA A 245 6.26 -18.50 8.97
C ALA A 245 6.09 -18.23 10.47
N PHE A 246 5.43 -17.13 10.87
CA PHE A 246 5.22 -16.79 12.27
C PHE A 246 4.37 -17.86 12.98
N PRO A 247 4.69 -18.23 14.25
CA PRO A 247 3.97 -19.29 14.95
C PRO A 247 2.51 -18.91 15.21
N ARG A 248 1.61 -19.76 14.77
CA ARG A 248 0.16 -19.63 14.99
C ARG A 248 -0.33 -20.63 16.03
N GLY A 249 -1.42 -20.30 16.67
CA GLY A 249 -2.11 -21.18 17.59
C GLY A 249 -3.37 -21.79 16.98
N ALA A 250 -3.99 -22.76 17.67
CA ALA A 250 -5.21 -23.40 17.21
C ALA A 250 -6.38 -22.41 16.99
N ILE A 251 -6.43 -21.32 17.76
CA ILE A 251 -7.45 -20.27 17.59
C ILE A 251 -7.23 -19.49 16.30
N ASP A 252 -5.98 -19.21 15.94
CA ASP A 252 -5.65 -18.55 14.68
C ASP A 252 -6.01 -19.43 13.48
N ASP A 253 -5.74 -20.72 13.56
CA ASP A 253 -6.06 -21.70 12.51
C ASP A 253 -7.59 -21.88 12.36
N GLU A 254 -8.32 -21.97 13.49
CA GLU A 254 -9.78 -22.03 13.48
C GLU A 254 -10.38 -20.77 12.86
N PHE A 255 -9.84 -19.59 13.22
CA PHE A 255 -10.29 -18.33 12.65
C PHE A 255 -10.03 -18.27 11.15
N ASP A 256 -8.81 -18.60 10.71
CA ASP A 256 -8.41 -18.57 9.31
C ASP A 256 -9.35 -19.42 8.44
N ALA A 257 -9.67 -20.64 8.89
CA ALA A 257 -10.58 -21.54 8.20
C ALA A 257 -12.01 -20.98 8.00
N THR A 258 -12.42 -19.98 8.80
CA THR A 258 -13.73 -19.32 8.66
C THR A 258 -13.72 -18.12 7.72
N THR A 259 -12.56 -17.73 7.20
CA THR A 259 -12.42 -16.58 6.31
C THR A 259 -12.72 -16.94 4.86
N ASN A 260 -12.94 -15.93 4.01
CA ASN A 260 -13.17 -16.13 2.58
C ASN A 260 -11.89 -16.49 1.81
N ASN A 261 -10.72 -16.33 2.44
CA ASN A 261 -9.40 -16.56 1.86
C ASN A 261 -8.50 -17.32 2.85
N PRO A 262 -8.81 -18.59 3.18
CA PRO A 262 -7.95 -19.41 4.03
C PRO A 262 -6.52 -19.48 3.47
N ASP A 263 -5.54 -19.60 4.36
CA ASP A 263 -4.11 -19.68 4.07
C ASP A 263 -3.48 -18.41 3.43
N ASP A 264 -4.26 -17.34 3.31
CA ASP A 264 -3.79 -16.07 2.77
C ASP A 264 -3.76 -14.98 3.86
N HIS A 265 -2.81 -14.04 3.78
CA HIS A 265 -2.64 -12.92 4.72
C HIS A 265 -2.60 -13.36 6.20
N LEU A 266 -1.89 -14.44 6.49
CA LEU A 266 -1.94 -15.10 7.80
C LEU A 266 -1.47 -14.19 8.94
N PHE A 267 -0.37 -13.43 8.74
CA PHE A 267 0.10 -12.50 9.76
C PHE A 267 -0.87 -11.33 9.98
N GLU A 268 -1.44 -10.81 8.90
CA GLU A 268 -2.45 -9.76 8.98
C GLU A 268 -3.65 -10.19 9.82
N LYS A 269 -4.15 -11.41 9.63
CA LYS A 269 -5.27 -11.97 10.38
C LYS A 269 -5.00 -12.08 11.88
N MET A 270 -3.74 -12.23 12.28
CA MET A 270 -3.35 -12.30 13.70
C MET A 270 -3.26 -10.93 14.39
N VAL A 271 -2.95 -9.85 13.66
CA VAL A 271 -2.53 -8.58 14.29
C VAL A 271 -3.34 -7.36 13.86
N SER A 272 -4.07 -7.41 12.74
CA SER A 272 -4.71 -6.20 12.22
C SER A 272 -6.14 -5.98 12.72
N GLY A 273 -6.58 -4.72 12.65
CA GLY A 273 -7.83 -4.26 13.25
C GLY A 273 -9.08 -4.92 12.70
N ALA A 274 -9.10 -5.34 11.43
CA ALA A 274 -10.24 -6.02 10.81
C ALA A 274 -10.59 -7.36 11.49
N TYR A 275 -9.59 -8.01 12.10
CA TYR A 275 -9.69 -9.37 12.57
C TYR A 275 -9.71 -9.51 14.10
N MET A 276 -9.16 -8.51 14.83
CA MET A 276 -9.01 -8.54 16.29
C MET A 276 -10.32 -8.87 17.05
N ALA A 277 -11.45 -8.28 16.64
CA ALA A 277 -12.72 -8.53 17.31
C ALA A 277 -13.21 -9.99 17.13
N LYS A 278 -12.96 -10.56 15.96
CA LYS A 278 -13.34 -11.95 15.64
C LYS A 278 -12.46 -12.95 16.39
N LEU A 279 -11.13 -12.70 16.41
CA LEU A 279 -10.19 -13.49 17.21
C LEU A 279 -10.53 -13.46 18.70
N LEU A 280 -10.81 -12.26 19.24
CA LEU A 280 -11.23 -12.13 20.64
C LEU A 280 -12.51 -12.94 20.94
N ARG A 281 -13.49 -12.92 20.05
CA ARG A 281 -14.71 -13.70 20.20
C ARG A 281 -14.43 -15.20 20.28
N LEU A 282 -13.57 -15.74 19.40
CA LEU A 282 -13.19 -17.17 19.46
C LEU A 282 -12.39 -17.50 20.71
N THR A 283 -11.60 -16.56 21.21
CA THR A 283 -10.81 -16.75 22.44
C THR A 283 -11.69 -16.83 23.71
N LEU A 284 -12.88 -16.22 23.68
CA LEU A 284 -13.80 -16.13 24.82
C LEU A 284 -14.91 -17.21 24.85
N VAL A 285 -15.03 -18.02 23.82
CA VAL A 285 -15.97 -19.13 23.70
C VAL A 285 -15.29 -20.46 24.06
#